data_31032f5884cffbeabd740d6f81657e37
#
_entry.id   31032f5884cffbeabd740d6f81657e37
#
_cell.length_a   1.000
_cell.length_b   1.000
_cell.length_c   1.000
_cell.angle_alpha   90.00
_cell.angle_beta   90.00
_cell.angle_gamma   90.00
#
_symmetry.space_group_name_H-M   'P 1'
#
loop_
_entity.id
_entity.type
_entity.pdbx_description
1 polymer ?
#
loop_
_entity_poly.entity_id
_entity_poly.type
_entity_poly.pdbx_seq_one_letter_code
_entity_poly.pdbx_strand_id
1 'polypeptide(L)'
;MKRAKTKSASRRRGRPRSEQARQEILESAYKLLRDKGFNAVGSHEIAQAAGVSSATLYRWWKSKEEILLDACFEHMKPVLAVPENRSALARLRHYVLRAREFLVSEEGAVLARVLTGIHDDKRLNQMFLERYVKQRRQIQRGIIEDAIASGELKPATDPELLIDMLSGPLFFRWLQGHAPLDRGFAQSIFDKVISAFQLGSNASRD
;
A
#
# COMPACT_ATOMS: atom_id res chain seq x y z
N MET A 1 -47.43 -1.36 46.69
CA MET A 1 -47.24 -1.82 45.28
C MET A 1 -46.37 -0.84 44.53
N LYS A 2 -45.07 -1.09 44.34
CA LYS A 2 -44.13 -0.25 43.58
C LYS A 2 -43.86 -0.92 42.24
N ARG A 3 -44.28 -0.30 41.14
CA ARG A 3 -44.01 -0.71 39.77
C ARG A 3 -42.55 -0.47 39.42
N ALA A 4 -41.83 -1.51 39.12
CA ALA A 4 -40.47 -1.46 38.54
C ALA A 4 -40.55 -0.97 37.08
N LYS A 5 -39.86 0.13 36.76
CA LYS A 5 -39.63 0.58 35.38
C LYS A 5 -38.49 -0.21 34.79
N THR A 6 -38.77 -1.09 33.84
CA THR A 6 -37.82 -1.76 32.99
C THR A 6 -37.11 -0.77 32.06
N LYS A 7 -35.81 -0.56 32.26
CA LYS A 7 -34.96 0.21 31.34
C LYS A 7 -34.78 -0.58 30.04
N SER A 8 -35.35 -0.10 28.96
CA SER A 8 -35.12 -0.56 27.60
C SER A 8 -33.62 -0.39 27.25
N ALA A 9 -32.97 -1.54 26.98
CA ALA A 9 -31.61 -1.57 26.48
C ALA A 9 -31.58 -0.98 25.06
N SER A 10 -30.95 0.16 24.91
CA SER A 10 -30.65 0.81 23.63
C SER A 10 -29.82 -0.14 22.76
N ARG A 11 -30.43 -0.72 21.74
CA ARG A 11 -29.76 -1.48 20.67
C ARG A 11 -28.79 -0.57 19.94
N ARG A 12 -27.50 -0.81 20.10
CA ARG A 12 -26.44 -0.26 19.24
C ARG A 12 -26.63 -0.79 17.80
N ARG A 13 -27.54 -0.13 17.06
CA ARG A 13 -27.79 -0.36 15.63
C ARG A 13 -26.96 0.65 14.82
N GLY A 14 -25.80 0.28 14.31
CA GLY A 14 -25.15 1.14 13.31
C GLY A 14 -23.75 0.72 12.85
N ARG A 15 -22.92 0.18 13.70
CA ARG A 15 -21.50 -0.02 13.40
C ARG A 15 -21.17 -1.25 12.51
N PRO A 16 -21.74 -2.47 12.68
CA PRO A 16 -21.34 -3.61 11.86
C PRO A 16 -21.83 -3.56 10.41
N ARG A 17 -23.10 -3.17 10.19
CA ARG A 17 -23.69 -3.12 8.83
C ARG A 17 -23.11 -2.02 7.94
N SER A 18 -22.69 -0.91 8.49
CA SER A 18 -22.12 0.19 7.70
C SER A 18 -20.69 -0.14 7.24
N GLU A 19 -19.87 -0.81 8.06
CA GLU A 19 -18.52 -1.21 7.68
C GLU A 19 -18.53 -2.36 6.67
N GLN A 20 -19.46 -3.32 6.84
CA GLN A 20 -19.67 -4.38 5.86
C GLN A 20 -20.07 -3.81 4.49
N ALA A 21 -21.03 -2.87 4.46
CA ALA A 21 -21.42 -2.23 3.22
C ALA A 21 -20.27 -1.44 2.57
N ARG A 22 -19.43 -0.77 3.37
CA ARG A 22 -18.22 -0.11 2.88
C ARG A 22 -17.27 -1.11 2.21
N GLN A 23 -17.03 -2.25 2.84
CA GLN A 23 -16.17 -3.30 2.30
C GLN A 23 -16.72 -3.90 1.00
N GLU A 24 -18.04 -4.15 0.93
CA GLU A 24 -18.72 -4.63 -0.27
C GLU A 24 -18.61 -3.64 -1.45
N ILE A 25 -18.70 -2.33 -1.16
CA ILE A 25 -18.49 -1.28 -2.15
C ILE A 25 -17.05 -1.31 -2.69
N LEU A 26 -16.05 -1.37 -1.79
CA LEU A 26 -14.64 -1.38 -2.19
C LEU A 26 -14.29 -2.63 -3.00
N GLU A 27 -14.81 -3.79 -2.61
CA GLU A 27 -14.60 -5.04 -3.35
C GLU A 27 -15.22 -4.98 -4.76
N SER A 28 -16.45 -4.45 -4.88
CA SER A 28 -17.11 -4.27 -6.17
C SER A 28 -16.38 -3.26 -7.05
N ALA A 29 -15.94 -2.16 -6.46
CA ALA A 29 -15.16 -1.12 -7.15
C ALA A 29 -13.82 -1.67 -7.65
N TYR A 30 -13.13 -2.50 -6.84
CA TYR A 30 -11.88 -3.12 -7.25
C TYR A 30 -12.05 -4.07 -8.44
N LYS A 31 -13.08 -4.92 -8.43
CA LYS A 31 -13.39 -5.82 -9.57
C LYS A 31 -13.62 -5.02 -10.86
N LEU A 32 -14.44 -3.97 -10.79
CA LEU A 32 -14.69 -3.10 -11.93
C LEU A 32 -13.42 -2.39 -12.41
N LEU A 33 -12.60 -1.88 -11.48
CA LEU A 33 -11.32 -1.25 -11.77
C LEU A 33 -10.37 -2.21 -12.49
N ARG A 34 -10.27 -3.45 -12.01
CA ARG A 34 -9.46 -4.50 -12.63
C ARG A 34 -9.94 -4.82 -14.04
N ASP A 35 -11.25 -4.97 -14.23
CA ASP A 35 -11.82 -5.47 -15.49
C ASP A 35 -11.91 -4.37 -16.57
N LYS A 36 -12.18 -3.11 -16.17
CA LYS A 36 -12.45 -2.00 -17.10
C LYS A 36 -11.41 -0.88 -17.10
N GLY A 37 -10.62 -0.79 -16.03
CA GLY A 37 -9.65 0.29 -15.82
C GLY A 37 -10.26 1.54 -15.18
N PHE A 38 -9.39 2.45 -14.73
CA PHE A 38 -9.74 3.57 -13.85
C PHE A 38 -10.78 4.55 -14.45
N ASN A 39 -10.61 4.93 -15.71
CA ASN A 39 -11.43 5.96 -16.34
C ASN A 39 -12.81 5.44 -16.77
N ALA A 40 -12.92 4.14 -17.10
CA ALA A 40 -14.15 3.56 -17.66
C ALA A 40 -15.21 3.22 -16.60
N VAL A 41 -14.85 3.13 -15.32
CA VAL A 41 -15.77 2.79 -14.23
C VAL A 41 -16.63 3.98 -13.84
N GLY A 42 -17.98 3.78 -13.81
CA GLY A 42 -18.97 4.77 -13.38
C GLY A 42 -19.44 4.56 -11.94
N SER A 43 -19.81 5.64 -11.22
CA SER A 43 -20.33 5.54 -9.85
C SER A 43 -21.65 4.74 -9.77
N HIS A 44 -22.54 4.88 -10.78
CA HIS A 44 -23.77 4.11 -10.85
C HIS A 44 -23.48 2.59 -10.95
N GLU A 45 -22.48 2.24 -11.73
CA GLU A 45 -22.06 0.85 -11.90
C GLU A 45 -21.48 0.25 -10.60
N ILE A 46 -20.68 1.04 -9.85
CA ILE A 46 -20.18 0.63 -8.54
C ILE A 46 -21.36 0.40 -7.58
N ALA A 47 -22.33 1.32 -7.54
CA ALA A 47 -23.51 1.20 -6.68
C ALA A 47 -24.33 -0.06 -7.02
N GLN A 48 -24.58 -0.30 -8.30
CA GLN A 48 -25.30 -1.48 -8.79
C GLN A 48 -24.57 -2.78 -8.43
N ALA A 49 -23.26 -2.85 -8.67
CA ALA A 49 -22.45 -4.03 -8.37
C ALA A 49 -22.37 -4.34 -6.87
N ALA A 50 -22.39 -3.30 -6.02
CA ALA A 50 -22.39 -3.43 -4.56
C ALA A 50 -23.80 -3.59 -3.95
N GLY A 51 -24.87 -3.56 -4.76
CA GLY A 51 -26.26 -3.66 -4.25
C GLY A 51 -26.68 -2.50 -3.36
N VAL A 52 -26.14 -1.29 -3.57
CA VAL A 52 -26.45 -0.10 -2.78
C VAL A 52 -26.95 1.06 -3.65
N SER A 53 -27.54 2.09 -3.03
CA SER A 53 -27.88 3.32 -3.75
C SER A 53 -26.65 4.21 -3.96
N SER A 54 -26.66 5.04 -5.02
CA SER A 54 -25.61 6.06 -5.23
C SER A 54 -25.47 7.01 -4.05
N ALA A 55 -26.56 7.36 -3.35
CA ALA A 55 -26.51 8.16 -2.14
C ALA A 55 -25.71 7.48 -1.02
N THR A 56 -25.68 6.15 -0.98
CA THR A 56 -24.86 5.39 -0.03
C THR A 56 -23.38 5.55 -0.34
N LEU A 57 -22.97 5.56 -1.61
CA LEU A 57 -21.58 5.80 -2.00
C LEU A 57 -21.13 7.19 -1.55
N TYR A 58 -21.90 8.24 -1.90
CA TYR A 58 -21.54 9.63 -1.64
C TYR A 58 -21.59 10.04 -0.16
N ARG A 59 -22.12 9.18 0.70
CA ARG A 59 -21.98 9.32 2.17
C ARG A 59 -20.56 9.06 2.66
N TRP A 60 -19.79 8.21 1.95
CA TRP A 60 -18.43 7.79 2.32
C TRP A 60 -17.35 8.50 1.51
N TRP A 61 -17.60 8.73 0.22
CA TRP A 61 -16.64 9.26 -0.73
C TRP A 61 -17.23 10.43 -1.51
N LYS A 62 -16.40 11.41 -1.82
CA LYS A 62 -16.83 12.59 -2.57
C LYS A 62 -16.94 12.35 -4.08
N SER A 63 -16.22 11.34 -4.60
CA SER A 63 -16.20 11.00 -6.02
C SER A 63 -15.95 9.51 -6.25
N LYS A 64 -16.19 9.04 -7.48
CA LYS A 64 -15.90 7.67 -7.89
C LYS A 64 -14.39 7.36 -7.83
N GLU A 65 -13.58 8.35 -8.15
CA GLU A 65 -12.12 8.23 -8.14
C GLU A 65 -11.61 7.95 -6.73
N GLU A 66 -12.18 8.59 -5.72
CA GLU A 66 -11.86 8.31 -4.32
C GLU A 66 -12.22 6.86 -3.93
N ILE A 67 -13.36 6.35 -4.43
CA ILE A 67 -13.74 4.94 -4.20
C ILE A 67 -12.72 4.00 -4.85
N LEU A 68 -12.35 4.26 -6.10
CA LEU A 68 -11.40 3.43 -6.85
C LEU A 68 -10.00 3.45 -6.23
N LEU A 69 -9.54 4.60 -5.74
CA LEU A 69 -8.28 4.71 -4.99
C LEU A 69 -8.34 3.91 -3.69
N ASP A 70 -9.37 4.09 -2.88
CA ASP A 70 -9.52 3.36 -1.62
C ASP A 70 -9.65 1.85 -1.85
N ALA A 71 -10.35 1.42 -2.90
CA ALA A 71 -10.46 0.02 -3.31
C ALA A 71 -9.09 -0.57 -3.68
N CYS A 72 -8.30 0.16 -4.46
CA CYS A 72 -6.93 -0.23 -4.78
C CYS A 72 -6.07 -0.34 -3.51
N PHE A 73 -6.16 0.62 -2.59
CA PHE A 73 -5.37 0.61 -1.35
C PHE A 73 -5.70 -0.56 -0.43
N GLU A 74 -6.97 -0.96 -0.32
CA GLU A 74 -7.35 -2.15 0.47
C GLU A 74 -6.63 -3.41 -0.02
N HIS A 75 -6.56 -3.62 -1.34
CA HIS A 75 -5.87 -4.76 -1.95
C HIS A 75 -4.33 -4.68 -1.86
N MET A 76 -3.77 -3.49 -1.60
CA MET A 76 -2.34 -3.28 -1.42
C MET A 76 -1.86 -3.47 0.03
N LYS A 77 -2.76 -3.49 1.01
CA LYS A 77 -2.41 -3.63 2.45
C LYS A 77 -1.55 -4.86 2.78
N PRO A 78 -1.79 -6.06 2.20
CA PRO A 78 -0.97 -7.23 2.50
C PRO A 78 0.51 -7.06 2.15
N VAL A 79 0.86 -6.20 1.20
CA VAL A 79 2.26 -5.90 0.83
C VAL A 79 3.00 -5.16 1.94
N LEU A 80 2.26 -4.45 2.80
CA LEU A 80 2.81 -3.67 3.90
C LEU A 80 3.13 -4.52 5.15
N ALA A 81 2.66 -5.76 5.19
CA ALA A 81 2.91 -6.65 6.33
C ALA A 81 4.36 -7.12 6.35
N VAL A 82 5.05 -6.88 7.47
CA VAL A 82 6.45 -7.25 7.67
C VAL A 82 6.57 -8.10 8.94
N PRO A 83 7.26 -9.26 8.90
CA PRO A 83 7.46 -10.09 10.09
C PRO A 83 8.31 -9.35 11.14
N GLU A 84 7.85 -9.29 12.40
CA GLU A 84 8.57 -8.59 13.48
C GLU A 84 9.73 -9.39 14.07
N ASN A 85 9.71 -10.71 13.95
CA ASN A 85 10.66 -11.65 14.60
C ASN A 85 11.96 -11.88 13.80
N ARG A 86 12.43 -10.87 13.05
CA ARG A 86 13.65 -10.93 12.23
C ARG A 86 14.52 -9.71 12.48
N SER A 87 15.82 -9.79 12.11
CA SER A 87 16.68 -8.61 12.11
C SER A 87 16.12 -7.51 11.19
N ALA A 88 16.51 -6.28 11.42
CA ALA A 88 15.98 -5.15 10.66
C ALA A 88 16.31 -5.26 9.16
N LEU A 89 17.52 -5.64 8.79
CA LEU A 89 17.87 -5.87 7.38
C LEU A 89 17.10 -7.05 6.77
N ALA A 90 16.82 -8.11 7.53
CA ALA A 90 16.00 -9.23 7.03
C ALA A 90 14.54 -8.79 6.81
N ARG A 91 14.00 -7.88 7.64
CA ARG A 91 12.69 -7.25 7.48
C ARG A 91 12.66 -6.37 6.24
N LEU A 92 13.68 -5.54 6.04
CA LEU A 92 13.78 -4.66 4.87
C LEU A 92 13.91 -5.46 3.57
N ARG A 93 14.73 -6.52 3.58
CA ARG A 93 14.84 -7.46 2.45
C ARG A 93 13.49 -8.10 2.11
N HIS A 94 12.79 -8.59 3.13
CA HIS A 94 11.45 -9.15 2.95
C HIS A 94 10.51 -8.13 2.29
N TYR A 95 10.51 -6.88 2.78
CA TYR A 95 9.69 -5.80 2.22
C TYR A 95 9.99 -5.56 0.73
N VAL A 96 11.26 -5.45 0.35
CA VAL A 96 11.68 -5.23 -1.05
C VAL A 96 11.23 -6.38 -1.96
N LEU A 97 11.39 -7.64 -1.51
CA LEU A 97 10.97 -8.80 -2.28
C LEU A 97 9.44 -8.89 -2.42
N ARG A 98 8.69 -8.59 -1.36
CA ARG A 98 7.22 -8.52 -1.41
C ARG A 98 6.73 -7.39 -2.31
N ALA A 99 7.38 -6.23 -2.28
CA ALA A 99 7.07 -5.14 -3.20
C ALA A 99 7.28 -5.56 -4.67
N ARG A 100 8.37 -6.27 -4.98
CA ARG A 100 8.61 -6.84 -6.30
C ARG A 100 7.54 -7.85 -6.70
N GLU A 101 7.17 -8.79 -5.80
CA GLU A 101 6.11 -9.78 -6.06
C GLU A 101 4.79 -9.09 -6.41
N PHE A 102 4.43 -8.06 -5.65
CA PHE A 102 3.25 -7.24 -5.92
C PHE A 102 3.32 -6.55 -7.28
N LEU A 103 4.43 -5.89 -7.63
CA LEU A 103 4.56 -5.15 -8.89
C LEU A 103 4.35 -6.04 -10.12
N VAL A 104 4.73 -7.31 -10.06
CA VAL A 104 4.56 -8.26 -11.18
C VAL A 104 3.25 -9.06 -11.13
N SER A 105 2.40 -8.84 -10.12
CA SER A 105 1.10 -9.50 -9.98
C SER A 105 -0.01 -8.78 -10.74
N GLU A 106 -1.21 -9.36 -10.75
CA GLU A 106 -2.40 -8.71 -11.29
C GLU A 106 -2.73 -7.40 -10.55
N GLU A 107 -2.52 -7.37 -9.25
CA GLU A 107 -2.72 -6.16 -8.43
C GLU A 107 -1.75 -5.04 -8.83
N GLY A 108 -0.51 -5.39 -9.18
CA GLY A 108 0.46 -4.45 -9.74
C GLY A 108 -0.03 -3.86 -11.08
N ALA A 109 -0.61 -4.69 -11.95
CA ALA A 109 -1.20 -4.20 -13.20
C ALA A 109 -2.39 -3.25 -12.95
N VAL A 110 -3.21 -3.51 -11.92
CA VAL A 110 -4.28 -2.59 -11.50
C VAL A 110 -3.70 -1.27 -10.99
N LEU A 111 -2.62 -1.31 -10.19
CA LEU A 111 -1.92 -0.10 -9.74
C LEU A 111 -1.42 0.74 -10.92
N ALA A 112 -0.84 0.12 -11.96
CA ALA A 112 -0.39 0.83 -13.16
C ALA A 112 -1.54 1.60 -13.83
N ARG A 113 -2.72 0.98 -13.95
CA ARG A 113 -3.93 1.63 -14.50
C ARG A 113 -4.41 2.79 -13.63
N VAL A 114 -4.33 2.67 -12.31
CA VAL A 114 -4.64 3.75 -11.38
C VAL A 114 -3.68 4.91 -11.57
N LEU A 115 -2.37 4.66 -11.57
CA LEU A 115 -1.34 5.70 -11.74
C LEU A 115 -1.50 6.44 -13.06
N THR A 116 -1.80 5.74 -14.16
CA THR A 116 -2.11 6.36 -15.45
C THR A 116 -3.38 7.21 -15.37
N GLY A 117 -4.42 6.71 -14.70
CA GLY A 117 -5.71 7.40 -14.60
C GLY A 117 -5.71 8.66 -13.73
N ILE A 118 -4.79 8.77 -12.76
CA ILE A 118 -4.68 9.92 -11.87
C ILE A 118 -3.58 10.90 -12.27
N HIS A 119 -2.79 10.59 -13.31
CA HIS A 119 -1.57 11.33 -13.67
C HIS A 119 -1.80 12.84 -13.83
N ASP A 120 -2.86 13.23 -14.52
CA ASP A 120 -3.19 14.62 -14.81
C ASP A 120 -4.05 15.30 -13.72
N ASP A 121 -4.55 14.55 -12.75
CA ASP A 121 -5.35 15.07 -11.63
C ASP A 121 -4.47 15.28 -10.39
N LYS A 122 -4.05 16.54 -10.17
CA LYS A 122 -3.20 16.90 -9.02
C LYS A 122 -3.81 16.53 -7.67
N ARG A 123 -5.15 16.60 -7.52
CA ARG A 123 -5.83 16.25 -6.28
C ARG A 123 -5.78 14.75 -6.01
N LEU A 124 -6.07 13.93 -7.03
CA LEU A 124 -6.02 12.47 -6.90
C LEU A 124 -4.58 11.99 -6.69
N ASN A 125 -3.63 12.58 -7.39
CA ASN A 125 -2.20 12.29 -7.19
C ASN A 125 -1.76 12.63 -5.76
N GLN A 126 -2.14 13.80 -5.22
CA GLN A 126 -1.87 14.16 -3.83
C GLN A 126 -2.50 13.16 -2.83
N MET A 127 -3.74 12.72 -3.08
CA MET A 127 -4.38 11.69 -2.24
C MET A 127 -3.62 10.36 -2.28
N PHE A 128 -3.13 9.94 -3.46
CA PHE A 128 -2.30 8.75 -3.60
C PHE A 128 -0.99 8.88 -2.80
N LEU A 129 -0.30 10.01 -2.92
CA LEU A 129 0.93 10.27 -2.17
C LEU A 129 0.70 10.22 -0.65
N GLU A 130 -0.33 10.91 -0.14
CA GLU A 130 -0.62 11.00 1.28
C GLU A 130 -1.09 9.68 1.89
N ARG A 131 -1.98 8.96 1.21
CA ARG A 131 -2.62 7.77 1.76
C ARG A 131 -1.80 6.49 1.55
N TYR A 132 -1.06 6.41 0.45
CA TYR A 132 -0.33 5.20 0.09
C TYR A 132 1.19 5.35 0.19
N VAL A 133 1.78 6.31 -0.54
CA VAL A 133 3.25 6.44 -0.61
C VAL A 133 3.82 6.78 0.75
N LYS A 134 3.22 7.75 1.46
CA LYS A 134 3.65 8.17 2.80
C LYS A 134 3.61 7.02 3.82
N GLN A 135 2.53 6.23 3.82
CA GLN A 135 2.42 5.07 4.72
C GLN A 135 3.51 4.02 4.45
N ARG A 136 3.77 3.72 3.19
CA ARG A 136 4.83 2.79 2.80
C ARG A 136 6.21 3.29 3.24
N ARG A 137 6.50 4.57 3.00
CA ARG A 137 7.76 5.19 3.41
C ARG A 137 7.94 5.18 4.92
N GLN A 138 6.88 5.43 5.70
CA GLN A 138 6.93 5.35 7.17
C GLN A 138 7.31 3.95 7.67
N ILE A 139 6.74 2.88 7.08
CA ILE A 139 7.10 1.50 7.44
C ILE A 139 8.57 1.22 7.13
N GLN A 140 9.05 1.56 5.93
CA GLN A 140 10.44 1.36 5.53
C GLN A 140 11.40 2.18 6.40
N ARG A 141 11.07 3.45 6.68
CA ARG A 141 11.84 4.32 7.56
C ARG A 141 12.01 3.69 8.93
N GLY A 142 10.94 3.25 9.59
CA GLY A 142 11.02 2.60 10.90
C GLY A 142 11.94 1.37 10.90
N ILE A 143 11.88 0.54 9.84
CA ILE A 143 12.79 -0.61 9.71
C ILE A 143 14.25 -0.17 9.54
N ILE A 144 14.52 0.89 8.79
CA ILE A 144 15.86 1.42 8.57
C ILE A 144 16.40 2.05 9.86
N GLU A 145 15.59 2.79 10.61
CA GLU A 145 15.95 3.34 11.92
C GLU A 145 16.29 2.23 12.93
N ASP A 146 15.52 1.12 12.93
CA ASP A 146 15.87 -0.07 13.73
C ASP A 146 17.23 -0.67 13.30
N ALA A 147 17.52 -0.72 11.99
CA ALA A 147 18.78 -1.22 11.48
C ALA A 147 19.99 -0.32 11.84
N ILE A 148 19.78 0.98 11.89
CA ILE A 148 20.78 1.94 12.36
C ILE A 148 21.00 1.74 13.88
N ALA A 149 19.93 1.66 14.65
CA ALA A 149 20.00 1.49 16.11
C ALA A 149 20.64 0.16 16.52
N SER A 150 20.45 -0.91 15.75
CA SER A 150 21.08 -2.22 15.98
C SER A 150 22.51 -2.33 15.44
N GLY A 151 23.04 -1.30 14.76
CA GLY A 151 24.37 -1.33 14.15
C GLY A 151 24.46 -2.15 12.85
N GLU A 152 23.34 -2.59 12.29
CA GLU A 152 23.31 -3.25 10.98
C GLU A 152 23.60 -2.27 9.82
N LEU A 153 23.31 -0.97 10.00
CA LEU A 153 23.61 0.12 9.09
C LEU A 153 24.44 1.23 9.76
N LYS A 154 25.15 2.00 8.96
CA LYS A 154 25.94 3.17 9.41
C LYS A 154 25.04 4.21 10.09
N PRO A 155 25.47 4.86 11.19
CA PRO A 155 24.71 5.93 11.84
C PRO A 155 24.37 7.11 10.91
N ALA A 156 25.21 7.39 9.92
CA ALA A 156 25.00 8.46 8.93
C ALA A 156 24.08 8.07 7.76
N THR A 157 23.40 6.93 7.83
CA THR A 157 22.47 6.50 6.77
C THR A 157 21.28 7.43 6.72
N ASP A 158 21.02 8.03 5.54
CA ASP A 158 19.78 8.75 5.27
C ASP A 158 18.69 7.73 4.88
N PRO A 159 17.62 7.56 5.71
CA PRO A 159 16.56 6.61 5.41
C PRO A 159 15.80 6.90 4.11
N GLU A 160 15.59 8.18 3.77
CA GLU A 160 14.85 8.55 2.56
C GLU A 160 15.65 8.20 1.30
N LEU A 161 16.94 8.51 1.29
CA LEU A 161 17.84 8.14 0.19
C LEU A 161 17.88 6.62 0.02
N LEU A 162 18.00 5.87 1.12
CA LEU A 162 18.04 4.41 1.08
C LEU A 162 16.74 3.81 0.54
N ILE A 163 15.56 4.36 0.94
CA ILE A 163 14.26 3.97 0.40
C ILE A 163 14.22 4.19 -1.11
N ASP A 164 14.67 5.35 -1.58
CA ASP A 164 14.64 5.69 -3.00
C ASP A 164 15.59 4.80 -3.82
N MET A 165 16.78 4.50 -3.31
CA MET A 165 17.73 3.60 -3.95
C MET A 165 17.21 2.16 -4.05
N LEU A 166 16.47 1.67 -3.06
CA LEU A 166 15.87 0.33 -3.06
C LEU A 166 14.63 0.24 -3.95
N SER A 167 13.80 1.28 -3.95
CA SER A 167 12.50 1.27 -4.63
C SER A 167 12.60 1.73 -6.10
N GLY A 168 13.43 2.74 -6.38
CA GLY A 168 13.53 3.36 -7.70
C GLY A 168 13.82 2.39 -8.83
N PRO A 169 14.85 1.53 -8.75
CA PRO A 169 15.15 0.56 -9.81
C PRO A 169 14.02 -0.44 -10.08
N LEU A 170 13.26 -0.85 -9.04
CA LEU A 170 12.12 -1.75 -9.19
C LEU A 170 10.99 -1.06 -9.96
N PHE A 171 10.62 0.15 -9.54
CA PHE A 171 9.59 0.96 -10.19
C PHE A 171 9.98 1.33 -11.63
N PHE A 172 11.22 1.74 -11.85
CA PHE A 172 11.71 2.07 -13.18
C PHE A 172 11.59 0.88 -14.13
N ARG A 173 12.07 -0.31 -13.71
CA ARG A 173 11.99 -1.52 -14.55
C ARG A 173 10.55 -1.97 -14.78
N TRP A 174 9.70 -1.87 -13.77
CA TRP A 174 8.29 -2.20 -13.87
C TRP A 174 7.53 -1.28 -14.83
N LEU A 175 7.73 0.04 -14.73
CA LEU A 175 7.05 1.02 -15.58
C LEU A 175 7.55 0.99 -17.02
N GLN A 176 8.87 0.85 -17.23
CA GLN A 176 9.46 0.85 -18.56
C GLN A 176 9.32 -0.48 -19.29
N GLY A 177 9.20 -1.60 -18.56
CA GLY A 177 9.07 -2.93 -19.15
C GLY A 177 10.26 -3.37 -20.03
N HIS A 178 11.42 -2.68 -19.96
CA HIS A 178 12.58 -2.94 -20.81
C HIS A 178 13.32 -4.24 -20.49
N ALA A 179 13.08 -4.81 -19.30
CA ALA A 179 13.66 -6.09 -18.88
C ALA A 179 12.77 -6.74 -17.80
N PRO A 180 12.86 -8.08 -17.59
CA PRO A 180 12.10 -8.78 -16.57
C PRO A 180 12.41 -8.24 -15.17
N LEU A 181 11.36 -7.96 -14.39
CA LEU A 181 11.49 -7.66 -12.97
C LEU A 181 11.46 -8.98 -12.19
N ASP A 182 12.53 -9.78 -12.30
CA ASP A 182 12.65 -11.05 -11.61
C ASP A 182 13.15 -10.90 -10.15
N ARG A 183 13.13 -12.02 -9.41
CA ARG A 183 13.56 -12.05 -8.01
C ARG A 183 15.07 -11.82 -7.86
N GLY A 184 15.86 -12.31 -8.80
CA GLY A 184 17.32 -12.16 -8.80
C GLY A 184 17.73 -10.69 -8.92
N PHE A 185 17.04 -9.93 -9.78
CA PHE A 185 17.26 -8.48 -9.88
C PHE A 185 16.96 -7.77 -8.57
N ALA A 186 15.80 -8.04 -7.96
CA ALA A 186 15.42 -7.40 -6.70
C ALA A 186 16.41 -7.72 -5.57
N GLN A 187 16.91 -8.97 -5.50
CA GLN A 187 17.96 -9.38 -4.56
C GLN A 187 19.26 -8.64 -4.83
N SER A 188 19.70 -8.57 -6.09
CA SER A 188 20.94 -7.88 -6.48
C SER A 188 20.89 -6.39 -6.12
N ILE A 189 19.76 -5.72 -6.35
CA ILE A 189 19.58 -4.32 -5.95
C ILE A 189 19.71 -4.19 -4.42
N PHE A 190 19.00 -5.03 -3.67
CA PHE A 190 19.08 -5.01 -2.21
C PHE A 190 20.52 -5.19 -1.74
N ASP A 191 21.20 -6.24 -2.17
CA ASP A 191 22.54 -6.59 -1.71
C ASP A 191 23.56 -5.48 -2.06
N LYS A 192 23.51 -4.95 -3.29
CA LYS A 192 24.42 -3.87 -3.73
C LYS A 192 24.16 -2.54 -3.01
N VAL A 193 22.90 -2.17 -2.83
CA VAL A 193 22.55 -0.94 -2.14
C VAL A 193 22.93 -1.05 -0.67
N ILE A 194 22.54 -2.12 0.01
CA ILE A 194 22.82 -2.30 1.45
C ILE A 194 24.33 -2.34 1.71
N SER A 195 25.14 -2.95 0.86
CA SER A 195 26.60 -2.99 1.04
C SER A 195 27.24 -1.60 1.14
N ALA A 196 26.67 -0.58 0.50
CA ALA A 196 27.16 0.79 0.60
C ALA A 196 26.85 1.45 1.96
N PHE A 197 25.81 0.98 2.65
CA PHE A 197 25.34 1.53 3.92
C PHE A 197 25.73 0.69 5.15
N GLN A 198 26.21 -0.55 4.97
CA GLN A 198 26.72 -1.36 6.08
C GLN A 198 28.06 -0.82 6.60
N LEU A 199 28.29 -1.00 7.89
CA LEU A 199 29.62 -0.79 8.46
C LEU A 199 30.59 -1.74 7.74
N GLY A 200 31.62 -1.16 7.11
CA GLY A 200 32.66 -1.98 6.49
C GLY A 200 33.18 -2.99 7.51
N SER A 201 33.21 -4.28 7.17
CA SER A 201 34.07 -5.20 7.87
C SER A 201 35.47 -4.60 7.76
N ASN A 202 36.05 -4.14 8.86
CA ASN A 202 37.47 -3.85 8.89
C ASN A 202 38.20 -5.11 8.42
N ALA A 203 38.53 -5.15 7.15
CA ALA A 203 39.58 -6.05 6.68
C ALA A 203 40.79 -5.58 7.47
N SER A 204 41.19 -6.40 8.45
CA SER A 204 42.43 -6.29 9.17
C SER A 204 43.53 -5.96 8.16
N ARG A 205 43.99 -4.70 8.20
CA ARG A 205 45.26 -4.35 7.57
C ARG A 205 46.31 -4.64 8.65
N ASP A 206 46.80 -5.82 8.63
CA ASP A 206 48.13 -6.17 9.10
C ASP A 206 49.10 -6.04 7.94
#